data_726edf11e368fe3f40c3ad00e348e908
#
_entry.id   726edf11e368fe3f40c3ad00e348e908
#
_cell.length_a   1.000
_cell.length_b   1.000
_cell.length_c   1.000
_cell.angle_alpha   90.00
_cell.angle_beta   90.00
_cell.angle_gamma   90.00
#
_symmetry.space_group_name_H-M   'P 1'
#
loop_
_entity.id
_entity.type
_entity.pdbx_description
1 polymer ?
#
loop_
_entity_poly.entity_id
_entity_poly.type
_entity_poly.pdbx_seq_one_letter_code
_entity_poly.pdbx_strand_id
1 'polypeptide(L)'
;MQNPPPGQPAKSGVGLDPNVAAALSYIWIVGLIFFFIEKENKFIRFHAMQSVICGIAASVLMIVLAIINVILAIIVGVAAGAAGGTAGSLAGSIVGLISLLIWVVVPLAYLGLLILTAVKAYGGQMFKLPVVGNMAEKIVNK
;
A
#
# COMPACT_ATOMS: atom_id res chain seq x y z
N MET A 1 22.56 9.76 19.07
CA MET A 1 23.04 9.35 17.75
C MET A 1 23.34 10.59 16.93
N GLN A 2 24.58 10.81 16.56
CA GLN A 2 24.98 11.97 15.79
C GLN A 2 24.49 11.81 14.35
N ASN A 3 23.82 12.83 13.81
CA ASN A 3 23.59 12.92 12.39
C ASN A 3 24.95 12.93 11.69
N PRO A 4 25.15 12.14 10.63
CA PRO A 4 26.36 12.23 9.85
C PRO A 4 26.57 13.66 9.36
N PRO A 5 27.84 14.13 9.24
CA PRO A 5 28.13 15.46 8.74
C PRO A 5 27.49 15.67 7.37
N PRO A 6 27.08 16.91 7.01
CA PRO A 6 26.56 17.20 5.67
C PRO A 6 27.56 16.76 4.61
N GLY A 7 27.14 15.85 3.71
CA GLY A 7 27.96 15.35 2.61
C GLY A 7 28.52 13.93 2.75
N GLN A 8 28.35 13.24 3.89
CA GLN A 8 28.66 11.80 3.95
C GLN A 8 27.34 11.00 3.78
N PRO A 9 27.29 10.04 2.83
CA PRO A 9 26.14 9.16 2.73
C PRO A 9 26.04 8.37 4.04
N ALA A 10 24.86 8.40 4.67
CA ALA A 10 24.58 7.61 5.86
C ALA A 10 24.88 6.13 5.54
N LYS A 11 25.67 5.45 6.38
CA LYS A 11 25.94 4.03 6.20
C LYS A 11 24.62 3.25 6.17
N SER A 12 24.46 2.40 5.17
CA SER A 12 23.30 1.52 5.02
C SER A 12 23.73 0.09 5.29
N GLY A 13 23.05 -0.61 6.19
CA GLY A 13 23.27 -2.01 6.48
C GLY A 13 22.92 -2.94 5.32
N VAL A 14 22.13 -2.46 4.35
CA VAL A 14 21.76 -3.21 3.14
C VAL A 14 22.76 -3.03 1.99
N GLY A 15 23.81 -2.23 2.15
CA GLY A 15 24.86 -2.03 1.14
C GLY A 15 24.46 -1.20 -0.08
N LEU A 16 23.30 -0.58 -0.07
CA LEU A 16 22.78 0.29 -1.13
C LEU A 16 22.80 1.76 -0.69
N ASP A 17 22.74 2.68 -1.66
CA ASP A 17 22.44 4.07 -1.37
C ASP A 17 21.13 4.17 -0.57
N PRO A 18 21.07 4.96 0.52
CA PRO A 18 19.89 5.04 1.38
C PRO A 18 18.61 5.44 0.64
N ASN A 19 18.70 6.31 -0.35
CA ASN A 19 17.54 6.75 -1.12
C ASN A 19 17.03 5.64 -2.04
N VAL A 20 17.96 4.89 -2.65
CA VAL A 20 17.64 3.72 -3.48
C VAL A 20 17.00 2.63 -2.63
N ALA A 21 17.59 2.31 -1.48
CA ALA A 21 17.06 1.32 -0.56
C ALA A 21 15.65 1.70 -0.05
N ALA A 22 15.46 2.97 0.32
CA ALA A 22 14.15 3.47 0.76
C ALA A 22 13.09 3.40 -0.35
N ALA A 23 13.45 3.71 -1.59
CA ALA A 23 12.53 3.59 -2.74
C ALA A 23 12.19 2.12 -3.03
N LEU A 24 13.18 1.22 -3.05
CA LEU A 24 12.98 -0.21 -3.25
C LEU A 24 12.14 -0.85 -2.13
N SER A 25 12.14 -0.27 -0.93
CA SER A 25 11.31 -0.75 0.19
C SER A 25 9.81 -0.74 -0.12
N TYR A 26 9.36 0.00 -1.15
CA TYR A 26 7.95 0.00 -1.56
C TYR A 26 7.55 -1.22 -2.41
N ILE A 27 8.50 -2.07 -2.78
CA ILE A 27 8.22 -3.46 -3.13
C ILE A 27 8.06 -4.20 -1.79
N TRP A 28 6.86 -4.52 -1.38
CA TRP A 28 6.52 -4.91 0.00
C TRP A 28 7.39 -6.03 0.58
N ILE A 29 7.78 -7.04 -0.22
CA ILE A 29 8.70 -8.11 0.19
C ILE A 29 10.08 -7.53 0.50
N VAL A 30 10.58 -6.63 -0.36
CA VAL A 30 11.87 -5.96 -0.16
C VAL A 30 11.81 -5.06 1.08
N GLY A 31 10.69 -4.34 1.27
CA GLY A 31 10.46 -3.54 2.47
C GLY A 31 10.51 -4.37 3.74
N LEU A 32 9.88 -5.54 3.75
CA LEU A 32 9.91 -6.45 4.89
C LEU A 32 11.35 -6.92 5.18
N ILE A 33 12.08 -7.34 4.15
CA ILE A 33 13.48 -7.77 4.28
C ILE A 33 14.35 -6.61 4.80
N PHE A 34 14.24 -5.44 4.20
CA PHE A 34 15.05 -4.29 4.60
C PHE A 34 14.74 -3.83 6.03
N PHE A 35 13.50 -3.92 6.48
CA PHE A 35 13.16 -3.60 7.87
C PHE A 35 13.91 -4.49 8.89
N PHE A 36 14.11 -5.76 8.57
CA PHE A 36 14.81 -6.69 9.47
C PHE A 36 16.34 -6.61 9.35
N ILE A 37 16.86 -6.37 8.15
CA ILE A 37 18.31 -6.32 7.91
C ILE A 37 18.88 -4.96 8.32
N GLU A 38 18.20 -3.87 7.97
CA GLU A 38 18.64 -2.52 8.29
C GLU A 38 18.38 -2.19 9.75
N LYS A 39 19.42 -1.89 10.51
CA LYS A 39 19.31 -1.57 11.93
C LYS A 39 19.75 -0.15 12.27
N GLU A 40 20.61 0.44 11.44
CA GLU A 40 21.27 1.71 11.71
C GLU A 40 20.57 2.90 11.03
N ASN A 41 20.16 2.73 9.77
CA ASN A 41 19.59 3.80 8.98
C ASN A 41 18.07 3.93 9.19
N LYS A 42 17.68 4.89 10.02
CA LYS A 42 16.26 5.16 10.34
C LYS A 42 15.43 5.56 9.13
N PHE A 43 16.02 6.19 8.12
CA PHE A 43 15.33 6.60 6.90
C PHE A 43 14.85 5.37 6.11
N ILE A 44 15.74 4.40 5.88
CA ILE A 44 15.39 3.14 5.21
C ILE A 44 14.34 2.37 6.02
N ARG A 45 14.58 2.22 7.33
CA ARG A 45 13.65 1.51 8.23
C ARG A 45 12.26 2.14 8.24
N PHE A 46 12.17 3.46 8.20
CA PHE A 46 10.91 4.17 8.16
C PHE A 46 10.12 3.84 6.88
N HIS A 47 10.75 3.97 5.69
CA HIS A 47 10.10 3.66 4.43
C HIS A 47 9.76 2.18 4.30
N ALA A 48 10.63 1.30 4.76
CA ALA A 48 10.39 -0.14 4.83
C ALA A 48 9.16 -0.48 5.69
N MET A 49 9.08 0.05 6.91
CA MET A 49 7.93 -0.17 7.79
C MET A 49 6.65 0.47 7.23
N GLN A 50 6.75 1.67 6.66
CA GLN A 50 5.59 2.32 6.04
C GLN A 50 5.02 1.46 4.89
N SER A 51 5.86 0.87 4.05
CA SER A 51 5.42 0.01 2.95
C SER A 51 4.74 -1.28 3.47
N VAL A 52 5.29 -1.88 4.52
CA VAL A 52 4.70 -3.08 5.14
C VAL A 52 3.32 -2.79 5.72
N ILE A 53 3.18 -1.69 6.47
CA ILE A 53 1.89 -1.30 7.05
C ILE A 53 0.89 -0.96 5.93
N CYS A 54 1.32 -0.26 4.87
CA CYS A 54 0.50 0.01 3.69
C CYS A 54 0.02 -1.28 3.02
N GLY A 55 0.91 -2.26 2.85
CA GLY A 55 0.58 -3.55 2.26
C GLY A 55 -0.47 -4.32 3.09
N ILE A 56 -0.30 -4.36 4.41
CA ILE A 56 -1.27 -4.98 5.33
C ILE A 56 -2.61 -4.23 5.25
N ALA A 57 -2.61 -2.91 5.35
CA ALA A 57 -3.83 -2.11 5.30
C ALA A 57 -4.57 -2.27 3.97
N ALA A 58 -3.84 -2.28 2.84
CA ALA A 58 -4.41 -2.52 1.52
C ALA A 58 -5.00 -3.93 1.41
N SER A 59 -4.32 -4.95 1.93
CA SER A 59 -4.82 -6.34 1.93
C SER A 59 -6.11 -6.47 2.74
N VAL A 60 -6.16 -5.89 3.93
CA VAL A 60 -7.37 -5.87 4.76
C VAL A 60 -8.51 -5.14 4.04
N LEU A 61 -8.24 -3.98 3.46
CA LEU A 61 -9.24 -3.23 2.67
C LEU A 61 -9.79 -4.07 1.52
N MET A 62 -8.91 -4.73 0.75
CA MET A 62 -9.33 -5.55 -0.38
C MET A 62 -10.16 -6.76 0.05
N ILE A 63 -9.84 -7.39 1.18
CA ILE A 63 -10.64 -8.50 1.75
C ILE A 63 -12.03 -7.99 2.14
N VAL A 64 -12.13 -6.87 2.82
CA VAL A 64 -13.42 -6.27 3.21
C VAL A 64 -14.26 -5.92 1.98
N LEU A 65 -13.66 -5.29 0.97
CA LEU A 65 -14.33 -4.97 -0.29
C LEU A 65 -14.77 -6.22 -1.04
N ALA A 66 -13.97 -7.29 -1.01
CA ALA A 66 -14.33 -8.58 -1.62
C ALA A 66 -15.56 -9.19 -0.95
N ILE A 67 -15.60 -9.21 0.38
CA ILE A 67 -16.75 -9.72 1.14
C ILE A 67 -18.02 -8.92 0.81
N ILE A 68 -17.93 -7.59 0.85
CA ILE A 68 -19.06 -6.72 0.52
C ILE A 68 -19.52 -6.96 -0.92
N ASN A 69 -18.59 -7.08 -1.86
CA ASN A 69 -18.90 -7.31 -3.27
C ASN A 69 -19.60 -8.66 -3.48
N VAL A 70 -19.15 -9.72 -2.82
CA VAL A 70 -19.78 -11.05 -2.89
C VAL A 70 -21.20 -11.01 -2.31
N ILE A 71 -21.40 -10.39 -1.16
CA ILE A 71 -22.74 -10.25 -0.55
C ILE A 71 -23.66 -9.47 -1.49
N LEU A 72 -23.20 -8.37 -2.03
CA LEU A 72 -23.97 -7.55 -2.98
C LEU A 72 -24.32 -8.34 -4.24
N ALA A 73 -23.39 -9.09 -4.79
CA ALA A 73 -23.60 -9.93 -5.97
C ALA A 73 -24.65 -11.03 -5.73
N ILE A 74 -24.64 -11.65 -4.55
CA ILE A 74 -25.64 -12.66 -4.17
C ILE A 74 -27.02 -12.01 -4.05
N ILE A 75 -27.15 -10.93 -3.31
CA ILE A 75 -28.44 -10.24 -3.10
C ILE A 75 -29.03 -9.79 -4.44
N VAL A 76 -28.24 -9.11 -5.24
CA VAL A 76 -28.71 -8.60 -6.54
C VAL A 76 -28.90 -9.74 -7.53
N GLY A 77 -28.08 -10.79 -7.52
CA GLY A 77 -28.24 -11.97 -8.39
C GLY A 77 -29.55 -12.69 -8.14
N VAL A 78 -29.94 -12.88 -6.86
CA VAL A 78 -31.23 -13.49 -6.49
C VAL A 78 -32.39 -12.58 -6.91
N ALA A 79 -32.32 -11.29 -6.62
CA ALA A 79 -33.34 -10.34 -6.99
C ALA A 79 -33.50 -10.20 -8.52
N ALA A 80 -32.38 -10.17 -9.25
CA ALA A 80 -32.35 -10.10 -10.70
C ALA A 80 -32.94 -11.36 -11.35
N GLY A 81 -32.64 -12.54 -10.80
CA GLY A 81 -33.24 -13.81 -11.23
C GLY A 81 -34.76 -13.85 -11.04
N ALA A 82 -35.25 -13.32 -9.93
CA ALA A 82 -36.67 -13.23 -9.63
C ALA A 82 -37.40 -12.20 -10.53
N ALA A 83 -36.77 -11.07 -10.85
CA ALA A 83 -37.34 -10.04 -11.71
C ALA A 83 -37.37 -10.43 -13.19
N GLY A 84 -36.38 -11.20 -13.64
CA GLY A 84 -36.25 -11.62 -15.03
C GLY A 84 -36.10 -10.49 -16.05
N GLY A 85 -36.00 -10.83 -17.32
CA GLY A 85 -36.00 -9.88 -18.43
C GLY A 85 -34.96 -8.76 -18.35
N THR A 86 -35.33 -7.59 -18.88
CA THR A 86 -34.46 -6.41 -18.92
C THR A 86 -34.11 -5.85 -17.53
N ALA A 87 -35.02 -5.92 -16.57
CA ALA A 87 -34.79 -5.43 -15.21
C ALA A 87 -33.69 -6.24 -14.51
N GLY A 88 -33.72 -7.57 -14.65
CA GLY A 88 -32.67 -8.45 -14.11
C GLY A 88 -31.32 -8.19 -14.76
N SER A 89 -31.27 -8.03 -16.08
CA SER A 89 -30.01 -7.76 -16.80
C SER A 89 -29.39 -6.42 -16.43
N LEU A 90 -30.20 -5.39 -16.24
CA LEU A 90 -29.72 -4.07 -15.79
C LEU A 90 -29.13 -4.12 -14.39
N ALA A 91 -29.82 -4.80 -13.45
CA ALA A 91 -29.34 -4.96 -12.09
C ALA A 91 -27.98 -5.67 -12.04
N GLY A 92 -27.83 -6.78 -12.81
CA GLY A 92 -26.57 -7.50 -12.95
C GLY A 92 -25.45 -6.63 -13.56
N SER A 93 -25.76 -5.83 -14.56
CA SER A 93 -24.80 -4.93 -15.19
C SER A 93 -24.26 -3.87 -14.22
N ILE A 94 -25.14 -3.30 -13.36
CA ILE A 94 -24.73 -2.33 -12.34
C ILE A 94 -23.76 -2.96 -11.35
N VAL A 95 -24.04 -4.14 -10.87
CA VAL A 95 -23.11 -4.87 -9.97
C VAL A 95 -21.80 -5.18 -10.67
N GLY A 96 -21.84 -5.58 -11.94
CA GLY A 96 -20.66 -5.82 -12.76
C GLY A 96 -19.78 -4.58 -12.89
N LEU A 97 -20.37 -3.40 -13.13
CA LEU A 97 -19.65 -2.12 -13.19
C LEU A 97 -19.04 -1.74 -11.82
N ILE A 98 -19.77 -1.91 -10.74
CA ILE A 98 -19.24 -1.67 -9.38
C ILE A 98 -18.06 -2.60 -9.09
N SER A 99 -18.18 -3.87 -9.45
CA SER A 99 -17.09 -4.85 -9.30
C SER A 99 -15.86 -4.44 -10.11
N LEU A 100 -16.04 -4.03 -11.36
CA LEU A 100 -14.96 -3.54 -12.21
C LEU A 100 -14.24 -2.35 -11.56
N LEU A 101 -14.98 -1.37 -11.04
CA LEU A 101 -14.41 -0.21 -10.37
C LEU A 101 -13.59 -0.63 -9.14
N ILE A 102 -14.11 -1.52 -8.32
CA ILE A 102 -13.40 -2.01 -7.13
C ILE A 102 -12.10 -2.73 -7.53
N TRP A 103 -12.17 -3.67 -8.46
CA TRP A 103 -11.05 -4.54 -8.80
C TRP A 103 -10.01 -3.89 -9.72
N VAL A 104 -10.32 -2.79 -10.38
CA VAL A 104 -9.40 -2.07 -11.25
C VAL A 104 -8.94 -0.75 -10.62
N VAL A 105 -9.86 0.10 -10.19
CA VAL A 105 -9.52 1.45 -9.73
C VAL A 105 -8.80 1.44 -8.40
N VAL A 106 -9.24 0.61 -7.45
CA VAL A 106 -8.61 0.57 -6.10
C VAL A 106 -7.15 0.10 -6.17
N PRO A 107 -6.80 -1.01 -6.86
CA PRO A 107 -5.40 -1.41 -7.02
C PRO A 107 -4.56 -0.41 -7.80
N LEU A 108 -5.10 0.23 -8.85
CA LEU A 108 -4.39 1.26 -9.59
C LEU A 108 -4.11 2.50 -8.74
N ALA A 109 -5.07 2.94 -7.95
CA ALA A 109 -4.88 4.05 -7.01
C ALA A 109 -3.81 3.71 -5.95
N TYR A 110 -3.82 2.48 -5.43
CA TYR A 110 -2.81 1.99 -4.50
C TYR A 110 -1.42 1.94 -5.15
N LEU A 111 -1.31 1.44 -6.38
CA LEU A 111 -0.06 1.43 -7.14
C LEU A 111 0.47 2.86 -7.36
N GLY A 112 -0.40 3.80 -7.74
CA GLY A 112 -0.04 5.21 -7.87
C GLY A 112 0.49 5.81 -6.56
N LEU A 113 -0.13 5.47 -5.44
CA LEU A 113 0.34 5.88 -4.11
C LEU A 113 1.73 5.30 -3.80
N LEU A 114 1.97 4.02 -4.10
CA LEU A 114 3.28 3.40 -3.90
C LEU A 114 4.37 4.04 -4.76
N ILE A 115 4.07 4.31 -6.04
CA ILE A 115 5.01 4.99 -6.94
C ILE A 115 5.34 6.39 -6.42
N LEU A 116 4.34 7.16 -6.03
CA LEU A 116 4.52 8.50 -5.49
C LEU A 116 5.40 8.49 -4.24
N THR A 117 5.15 7.59 -3.31
CA THR A 117 5.94 7.46 -2.08
C THR A 117 7.36 6.96 -2.36
N ALA A 118 7.54 6.04 -3.31
CA ALA A 118 8.85 5.58 -3.73
C ALA A 118 9.68 6.70 -4.39
N VAL A 119 9.07 7.51 -5.25
CA VAL A 119 9.74 8.68 -5.86
C VAL A 119 10.15 9.70 -4.80
N LYS A 120 9.29 9.96 -3.81
CA LYS A 120 9.62 10.85 -2.69
C LYS A 120 10.77 10.30 -1.84
N ALA A 121 10.78 9.00 -1.57
CA ALA A 121 11.86 8.33 -0.86
C ALA A 121 13.18 8.38 -1.66
N TYR A 122 13.13 8.15 -2.97
CA TYR A 122 14.29 8.30 -3.85
C TYR A 122 14.87 9.73 -3.81
N GLY A 123 14.01 10.74 -3.69
CA GLY A 123 14.41 12.14 -3.48
C GLY A 123 14.89 12.47 -2.05
N GLY A 124 15.09 11.48 -1.19
CA GLY A 124 15.57 11.67 0.19
C GLY A 124 14.53 12.26 1.15
N GLN A 125 13.25 12.27 0.78
CA GLN A 125 12.19 12.87 1.59
C GLN A 125 11.54 11.83 2.51
N MET A 126 11.44 12.13 3.81
CA MET A 126 10.61 11.36 4.74
C MET A 126 9.12 11.70 4.54
N PHE A 127 8.57 11.27 3.40
CA PHE A 127 7.16 11.50 3.11
C PHE A 127 6.27 10.58 3.94
N LYS A 128 5.56 11.17 4.91
CA LYS A 128 4.67 10.44 5.82
C LYS A 128 3.27 10.35 5.23
N LEU A 129 2.80 9.14 4.99
CA LEU A 129 1.40 8.92 4.67
C LEU A 129 0.53 9.19 5.90
N PRO A 130 -0.68 9.75 5.73
CA PRO A 130 -1.60 9.95 6.85
C PRO A 130 -1.83 8.64 7.60
N VAL A 131 -1.81 8.67 8.92
CA VAL A 131 -1.96 7.53 9.84
C VAL A 131 -0.80 6.53 9.75
N VAL A 132 -0.53 5.94 8.59
CA VAL A 132 0.47 4.90 8.36
C VAL A 132 1.89 5.40 8.65
N GLY A 133 2.24 6.60 8.20
CA GLY A 133 3.54 7.21 8.45
C GLY A 133 3.80 7.44 9.93
N ASN A 134 2.79 7.86 10.69
CA ASN A 134 2.91 8.04 12.12
C ASN A 134 3.09 6.71 12.85
N MET A 135 2.45 5.63 12.39
CA MET A 135 2.63 4.29 12.93
C MET A 135 4.04 3.76 12.64
N ALA A 136 4.50 3.91 11.40
CA ALA A 136 5.84 3.51 10.99
C ALA A 136 6.92 4.21 11.84
N GLU A 137 6.78 5.52 12.01
CA GLU A 137 7.71 6.31 12.82
C GLU A 137 7.76 5.86 14.29
N LYS A 138 6.61 5.59 14.90
CA LYS A 138 6.53 5.09 16.28
C LYS A 138 7.23 3.73 16.44
N ILE A 139 7.15 2.86 15.44
CA ILE A 139 7.77 1.54 15.48
C ILE A 139 9.28 1.64 15.32
N VAL A 140 9.76 2.50 14.42
CA VAL A 140 11.18 2.67 14.12
C VAL A 140 11.93 3.41 15.23
N ASN A 141 11.23 4.22 16.03
CA ASN A 141 11.82 5.00 17.13
C ASN A 141 11.78 4.29 18.50
N LYS A 142 11.21 3.08 18.56
CA LYS A 142 11.31 2.20 19.74
C LYS A 142 12.63 1.45 19.75
#